data_d3049115b9d7f22dcfe4d860327e850b
#
_entry.id   d3049115b9d7f22dcfe4d860327e850b
#
_cell.length_a   1.000
_cell.length_b   1.000
_cell.length_c   1.000
_cell.angle_alpha   90.00
_cell.angle_beta   90.00
_cell.angle_gamma   90.00
#
_symmetry.space_group_name_H-M   'P 1'
#
loop_
_entity.id
_entity.type
_entity.pdbx_description
1 polymer ?
#
loop_
_entity_poly.entity_id
_entity_poly.type
_entity_poly.pdbx_seq_one_letter_code
_entity_poly.pdbx_strand_id
1 'polypeptide(L)'
;MEEIMGRYYHGDIEGKFWFAVQSSQDADFFGSEGTASHLHYYFDEDNKKDVHKGILECDRKLHKYKKLLDEFFESREGYNNKMLKDFLDEKMHPHDHFETEVKYYLEWYARRHLGKKIYDCINENGECSFEAEL
;
A
#
# COMPACT_ATOMS: atom_id res chain seq x y z
N MET A 1 -22.72 -4.20 -1.57
CA MET A 1 -22.26 -3.61 -2.81
C MET A 1 -20.82 -3.18 -2.72
N GLU A 2 -20.04 -4.04 -2.10
CA GLU A 2 -18.62 -3.76 -1.87
C GLU A 2 -17.83 -3.58 -3.15
N GLU A 3 -18.21 -4.31 -4.20
CA GLU A 3 -17.55 -4.21 -5.50
C GLU A 3 -17.63 -2.81 -6.08
N ILE A 4 -18.71 -2.09 -5.80
CA ILE A 4 -18.90 -0.73 -6.29
C ILE A 4 -17.91 0.22 -5.61
N MET A 5 -17.55 -0.09 -4.37
CA MET A 5 -16.67 0.73 -3.56
C MET A 5 -15.19 0.37 -3.77
N GLY A 6 -14.94 -0.78 -4.38
CA GLY A 6 -13.58 -1.26 -4.56
C GLY A 6 -12.98 -0.78 -5.86
N ARG A 7 -11.71 -0.38 -5.79
CA ARG A 7 -10.90 -0.09 -6.96
C ARG A 7 -9.75 -1.08 -6.97
N TYR A 8 -9.51 -1.69 -8.12
CA TYR A 8 -8.51 -2.74 -8.26
C TYR A 8 -7.41 -2.33 -9.20
N TYR A 9 -6.28 -2.98 -9.09
CA TYR A 9 -5.25 -2.96 -10.14
C TYR A 9 -5.01 -4.38 -10.59
N HIS A 10 -4.67 -4.56 -11.85
CA HIS A 10 -4.48 -5.88 -12.43
C HIS A 10 -3.49 -5.85 -13.59
N GLY A 11 -2.84 -6.97 -13.81
CA GLY A 11 -1.81 -7.13 -14.81
C GLY A 11 -0.78 -8.09 -14.28
N ASP A 12 0.49 -7.71 -14.37
CA ASP A 12 1.59 -8.52 -13.82
C ASP A 12 1.50 -8.64 -12.30
N ILE A 13 0.88 -7.65 -11.67
CA ILE A 13 0.50 -7.72 -10.26
C ILE A 13 -0.98 -7.43 -10.18
N GLU A 14 -1.63 -7.86 -9.12
CA GLU A 14 -3.04 -7.58 -8.91
C GLU A 14 -3.37 -7.43 -7.44
N GLY A 15 -4.38 -6.64 -7.18
CA GLY A 15 -4.83 -6.38 -5.83
C GLY A 15 -5.91 -5.33 -5.79
N LYS A 16 -6.33 -5.02 -4.58
CA LYS A 16 -7.36 -4.02 -4.33
C LYS A 16 -6.73 -2.84 -3.61
N PHE A 17 -7.02 -1.63 -4.09
CA PHE A 17 -6.61 -0.42 -3.36
C PHE A 17 -7.37 -0.33 -2.04
N TRP A 18 -6.69 0.12 -1.01
CA TRP A 18 -7.30 0.25 0.32
C TRP A 18 -8.30 1.40 0.31
N PHE A 19 -9.55 1.04 0.49
CA PHE A 19 -10.65 2.00 0.46
C PHE A 19 -10.45 3.13 1.47
N ALA A 20 -10.68 4.34 1.02
CA ALA A 20 -10.57 5.58 1.79
C ALA A 20 -9.16 5.97 2.23
N VAL A 21 -8.14 5.16 1.97
CA VAL A 21 -6.76 5.49 2.36
C VAL A 21 -5.77 5.49 1.21
N GLN A 22 -6.08 4.80 0.12
CA GLN A 22 -5.12 4.65 -0.96
C GLN A 22 -5.66 5.21 -2.28
N SER A 23 -4.84 6.02 -2.94
CA SER A 23 -5.15 6.59 -4.25
C SER A 23 -4.92 5.56 -5.36
N SER A 24 -5.71 5.64 -6.43
CA SER A 24 -5.46 4.84 -7.64
C SER A 24 -4.12 5.17 -8.28
N GLN A 25 -3.58 6.36 -8.00
CA GLN A 25 -2.30 6.81 -8.54
C GLN A 25 -1.15 6.56 -7.56
N ASP A 26 -1.36 5.73 -6.56
CA ASP A 26 -0.36 5.50 -5.52
C ASP A 26 0.97 4.97 -6.06
N ALA A 27 0.93 4.25 -7.17
CA ALA A 27 2.13 3.72 -7.80
C ALA A 27 3.05 4.81 -8.40
N ASP A 28 2.53 6.03 -8.61
CA ASP A 28 3.36 7.14 -9.08
C ASP A 28 4.53 7.40 -8.13
N PHE A 29 4.30 7.15 -6.84
CA PHE A 29 5.31 7.33 -5.80
C PHE A 29 6.60 6.54 -6.10
N PHE A 30 6.49 5.44 -6.85
CA PHE A 30 7.62 4.53 -7.09
C PHE A 30 8.38 4.82 -8.38
N GLY A 31 8.11 5.96 -9.01
CA GLY A 31 8.94 6.45 -10.10
C GLY A 31 8.38 6.29 -11.51
N SER A 32 7.11 5.92 -11.63
CA SER A 32 6.45 5.83 -12.92
C SER A 32 5.09 6.48 -12.83
N GLU A 33 4.69 7.21 -13.84
CA GLU A 33 3.39 7.86 -13.84
C GLU A 33 2.36 7.02 -14.60
N GLY A 34 1.16 6.94 -14.03
CA GLY A 34 0.05 6.31 -14.71
C GLY A 34 -0.40 7.15 -15.90
N THR A 35 -0.76 6.51 -16.99
CA THR A 35 -1.15 7.17 -18.22
C THR A 35 -2.56 6.79 -18.65
N ALA A 36 -3.19 7.68 -19.43
CA ALA A 36 -4.51 7.51 -20.03
C ALA A 36 -5.67 7.48 -19.01
N SER A 37 -6.89 7.30 -19.51
CA SER A 37 -8.11 7.29 -18.68
C SER A 37 -8.16 6.08 -17.73
N HIS A 38 -7.51 5.00 -18.10
CA HIS A 38 -7.22 3.87 -17.23
C HIS A 38 -5.75 4.01 -16.88
N LEU A 39 -5.42 4.14 -15.60
CA LEU A 39 -4.03 4.33 -15.21
C LEU A 39 -3.22 3.08 -15.55
N HIS A 40 -2.36 3.22 -16.55
CA HIS A 40 -1.50 2.13 -16.98
C HIS A 40 -0.09 2.39 -16.48
N TYR A 41 0.48 1.44 -15.75
CA TYR A 41 1.82 1.55 -15.18
C TYR A 41 2.76 0.55 -15.82
N TYR A 42 3.98 0.98 -16.03
CA TYR A 42 5.06 0.12 -16.53
C TYR A 42 6.33 0.43 -15.74
N PHE A 43 6.92 -0.63 -15.20
CA PHE A 43 8.19 -0.56 -14.47
C PHE A 43 9.14 -1.59 -15.08
N ASP A 44 10.41 -1.24 -15.20
CA ASP A 44 11.44 -2.16 -15.69
C ASP A 44 12.64 -2.17 -14.74
N GLU A 45 13.74 -2.80 -15.17
CA GLU A 45 14.95 -2.89 -14.36
C GLU A 45 15.52 -1.51 -13.99
N ASP A 46 15.35 -0.52 -14.87
CA ASP A 46 15.83 0.83 -14.61
C ASP A 46 15.05 1.51 -13.47
N ASN A 47 13.80 1.10 -13.26
CA ASN A 47 12.96 1.63 -12.17
C ASN A 47 13.21 0.94 -10.83
N LYS A 48 13.88 -0.21 -10.85
CA LYS A 48 14.06 -1.03 -9.64
C LYS A 48 14.68 -0.25 -8.48
N LYS A 49 15.65 0.58 -8.76
CA LYS A 49 16.31 1.41 -7.75
C LYS A 49 15.33 2.39 -7.12
N ASP A 50 14.49 3.03 -7.93
CA ASP A 50 13.49 3.99 -7.46
C ASP A 50 12.40 3.29 -6.64
N VAL A 51 11.99 2.10 -7.07
CA VAL A 51 11.00 1.31 -6.33
C VAL A 51 11.55 0.93 -4.96
N HIS A 52 12.79 0.45 -4.92
CA HIS A 52 13.44 0.09 -3.67
C HIS A 52 13.55 1.30 -2.73
N LYS A 53 13.93 2.44 -3.28
CA LYS A 53 14.04 3.69 -2.54
C LYS A 53 12.67 4.10 -1.96
N GLY A 54 11.62 3.93 -2.76
CA GLY A 54 10.25 4.20 -2.30
C GLY A 54 9.83 3.28 -1.16
N ILE A 55 10.18 2.00 -1.22
CA ILE A 55 9.89 1.05 -0.14
C ILE A 55 10.60 1.47 1.14
N LEU A 56 11.86 1.85 1.05
CA LEU A 56 12.62 2.34 2.21
C LEU A 56 12.01 3.60 2.80
N GLU A 57 11.49 4.48 1.96
CA GLU A 57 10.79 5.68 2.43
C GLU A 57 9.52 5.32 3.19
N CYS A 58 8.77 4.31 2.69
CA CYS A 58 7.59 3.82 3.41
C CYS A 58 7.98 3.27 4.78
N ASP A 59 9.06 2.50 4.84
CA ASP A 59 9.56 1.96 6.11
C ASP A 59 9.95 3.08 7.08
N ARG A 60 10.57 4.12 6.57
CA ARG A 60 10.95 5.28 7.39
C ARG A 60 9.73 6.00 7.94
N LYS A 61 8.70 6.16 7.12
CA LYS A 61 7.45 6.81 7.54
C LYS A 61 6.69 5.97 8.54
N LEU A 62 6.69 4.65 8.36
CA LEU A 62 5.99 3.74 9.26
C LEU A 62 6.70 3.57 10.60
N HIS A 63 8.03 3.53 10.57
CA HIS A 63 8.83 3.39 11.78
C HIS A 63 8.37 2.15 12.57
N LYS A 64 8.14 2.27 13.87
CA LYS A 64 7.70 1.16 14.73
C LYS A 64 6.32 0.62 14.38
N TYR A 65 5.50 1.40 13.70
CA TYR A 65 4.15 0.97 13.33
C TYR A 65 4.15 -0.15 12.29
N LYS A 66 5.19 -0.26 11.47
CA LYS A 66 5.26 -1.35 10.49
C LYS A 66 5.16 -2.71 11.15
N LYS A 67 5.94 -2.92 12.19
CA LYS A 67 5.94 -4.20 12.92
C LYS A 67 4.59 -4.46 13.58
N LEU A 68 4.00 -3.44 14.17
CA LEU A 68 2.70 -3.58 14.82
C LEU A 68 1.59 -3.88 13.81
N LEU A 69 1.61 -3.23 12.66
CA LEU A 69 0.62 -3.49 11.62
C LEU A 69 0.81 -4.86 10.99
N ASP A 70 2.05 -5.29 10.76
CA ASP A 70 2.34 -6.64 10.29
C ASP A 70 1.74 -7.67 11.25
N GLU A 71 1.98 -7.50 12.54
CA GLU A 71 1.46 -8.38 13.58
C GLU A 71 -0.06 -8.41 13.58
N PHE A 72 -0.69 -7.24 13.47
CA PHE A 72 -2.14 -7.14 13.45
C PHE A 72 -2.74 -7.86 12.25
N PHE A 73 -2.23 -7.60 11.04
CA PHE A 73 -2.80 -8.15 9.82
C PHE A 73 -2.46 -9.62 9.58
N GLU A 74 -1.32 -10.10 10.08
CA GLU A 74 -0.95 -11.52 9.97
C GLU A 74 -1.91 -12.43 10.70
N SER A 75 -2.49 -11.94 11.79
CA SER A 75 -3.37 -12.74 12.64
C SER A 75 -4.86 -12.61 12.28
N ARG A 76 -5.19 -11.82 11.26
CA ARG A 76 -6.59 -11.53 10.92
C ARG A 76 -6.80 -11.48 9.41
N GLU A 77 -7.93 -12.03 8.98
CA GLU A 77 -8.32 -11.98 7.57
C GLU A 77 -9.05 -10.67 7.23
N GLY A 78 -9.66 -10.05 8.24
CA GLY A 78 -10.35 -8.79 8.06
C GLY A 78 -10.27 -7.96 9.32
N TYR A 79 -10.66 -6.71 9.22
CA TYR A 79 -10.62 -5.82 10.37
C TYR A 79 -11.64 -4.70 10.26
N ASN A 80 -11.88 -4.02 11.39
CA ASN A 80 -12.58 -2.74 11.41
C ASN A 80 -11.78 -1.79 12.29
N ASN A 81 -12.15 -0.52 12.27
CA ASN A 81 -11.42 0.51 13.01
C ASN A 81 -11.36 0.24 14.51
N LYS A 82 -12.42 -0.33 15.06
CA LYS A 82 -12.46 -0.65 16.49
C LYS A 82 -11.43 -1.72 16.85
N MET A 83 -11.33 -2.78 16.04
CA MET A 83 -10.36 -3.85 16.27
C MET A 83 -8.93 -3.30 16.22
N LEU A 84 -8.64 -2.46 15.23
CA LEU A 84 -7.33 -1.87 15.09
C LEU A 84 -7.01 -0.91 16.24
N LYS A 85 -8.00 -0.09 16.64
CA LYS A 85 -7.83 0.82 17.76
C LYS A 85 -7.51 0.08 19.05
N ASP A 86 -8.28 -0.98 19.34
CA ASP A 86 -8.08 -1.77 20.55
C ASP A 86 -6.70 -2.42 20.56
N PHE A 87 -6.25 -2.93 19.41
CA PHE A 87 -4.92 -3.53 19.29
C PHE A 87 -3.82 -2.51 19.54
N LEU A 88 -3.91 -1.34 18.92
CA LEU A 88 -2.89 -0.30 19.06
C LEU A 88 -2.88 0.31 20.45
N ASP A 89 -4.06 0.50 21.06
CA ASP A 89 -4.16 0.99 22.44
C ASP A 89 -3.52 0.04 23.43
N GLU A 90 -3.62 -1.27 23.18
CA GLU A 90 -3.00 -2.29 24.01
C GLU A 90 -1.47 -2.30 23.89
N LYS A 91 -0.96 -2.12 22.67
CA LYS A 91 0.47 -2.20 22.37
C LYS A 91 1.20 -0.88 22.57
N MET A 92 0.49 0.23 22.55
CA MET A 92 1.05 1.58 22.61
C MET A 92 0.19 2.46 23.51
N HIS A 93 0.66 3.67 23.76
CA HIS A 93 -0.16 4.62 24.50
C HIS A 93 -1.34 5.07 23.62
N PRO A 94 -2.52 5.29 24.22
CA PRO A 94 -3.66 5.83 23.49
C PRO A 94 -3.32 7.17 22.82
N HIS A 95 -3.85 7.36 21.63
CA HIS A 95 -3.64 8.57 20.85
C HIS A 95 -4.89 9.44 20.86
N ASP A 96 -4.73 10.75 21.10
CA ASP A 96 -5.83 11.72 21.10
C ASP A 96 -6.45 11.88 19.71
N HIS A 97 -5.63 11.70 18.66
CA HIS A 97 -6.06 11.85 17.26
C HIS A 97 -5.94 10.53 16.52
N PHE A 98 -6.50 9.48 17.13
CA PHE A 98 -6.39 8.12 16.59
C PHE A 98 -6.74 8.00 15.12
N GLU A 99 -7.89 8.49 14.70
CA GLU A 99 -8.35 8.32 13.32
C GLU A 99 -7.39 8.95 12.31
N THR A 100 -6.88 10.13 12.60
CA THR A 100 -5.94 10.83 11.74
C THR A 100 -4.61 10.10 11.66
N GLU A 101 -4.07 9.69 12.80
CA GLU A 101 -2.78 9.01 12.86
C GLU A 101 -2.83 7.63 12.21
N VAL A 102 -3.88 6.87 12.50
CA VAL A 102 -4.04 5.53 11.94
C VAL A 102 -4.20 5.59 10.43
N LYS A 103 -5.01 6.53 9.94
CA LYS A 103 -5.18 6.70 8.49
C LYS A 103 -3.85 7.00 7.82
N TYR A 104 -3.03 7.84 8.41
CA TYR A 104 -1.70 8.17 7.90
C TYR A 104 -0.83 6.91 7.78
N TYR A 105 -0.77 6.11 8.85
CA TYR A 105 0.06 4.91 8.84
C TYR A 105 -0.49 3.81 7.93
N LEU A 106 -1.82 3.68 7.84
CA LEU A 106 -2.43 2.72 6.92
C LEU A 106 -2.13 3.08 5.47
N GLU A 107 -2.13 4.37 5.14
CA GLU A 107 -1.78 4.83 3.80
C GLU A 107 -0.35 4.41 3.43
N TRP A 108 0.61 4.66 4.31
CA TRP A 108 1.99 4.27 4.07
C TRP A 108 2.17 2.76 4.04
N TYR A 109 1.42 2.05 4.86
CA TYR A 109 1.46 0.60 4.90
C TYR A 109 0.92 -0.01 3.59
N ALA A 110 -0.21 0.49 3.11
CA ALA A 110 -0.78 0.04 1.84
C ALA A 110 0.15 0.34 0.67
N ARG A 111 0.76 1.53 0.67
CA ARG A 111 1.73 1.93 -0.36
C ARG A 111 2.94 1.00 -0.36
N ARG A 112 3.43 0.65 0.81
CA ARG A 112 4.55 -0.27 0.93
C ARG A 112 4.23 -1.64 0.34
N HIS A 113 3.04 -2.15 0.58
CA HIS A 113 2.60 -3.42 0.02
C HIS A 113 2.59 -3.38 -1.51
N LEU A 114 2.08 -2.30 -2.07
CA LEU A 114 2.08 -2.11 -3.52
C LEU A 114 3.51 -2.07 -4.07
N GLY A 115 4.38 -1.28 -3.44
CA GLY A 115 5.77 -1.18 -3.85
C GLY A 115 6.50 -2.51 -3.80
N LYS A 116 6.24 -3.31 -2.78
CA LYS A 116 6.85 -4.64 -2.63
C LYS A 116 6.42 -5.57 -3.76
N LYS A 117 5.14 -5.54 -4.14
CA LYS A 117 4.65 -6.34 -5.28
C LYS A 117 5.33 -5.93 -6.57
N ILE A 118 5.48 -4.63 -6.81
CA ILE A 118 6.17 -4.11 -8.00
C ILE A 118 7.62 -4.58 -8.00
N TYR A 119 8.31 -4.42 -6.88
CA TYR A 119 9.71 -4.81 -6.75
C TYR A 119 9.91 -6.31 -7.03
N ASP A 120 9.09 -7.14 -6.40
CA ASP A 120 9.19 -8.59 -6.58
C ASP A 120 8.89 -8.99 -8.04
N CYS A 121 7.93 -8.31 -8.66
CA CYS A 121 7.58 -8.57 -10.06
C CYS A 121 8.75 -8.23 -10.99
N ILE A 122 9.44 -7.12 -10.77
CA ILE A 122 10.62 -6.75 -11.55
C ILE A 122 11.71 -7.78 -11.34
N ASN A 123 11.93 -8.23 -10.12
CA ASN A 123 12.94 -9.25 -9.83
C ASN A 123 12.67 -10.57 -10.53
N GLU A 124 11.41 -10.98 -10.61
CA GLU A 124 11.04 -12.26 -11.20
C GLU A 124 10.97 -12.21 -12.72
N ASN A 125 10.49 -11.10 -13.27
CA ASN A 125 10.16 -11.01 -14.70
C ASN A 125 10.97 -9.99 -15.49
N GLY A 126 11.76 -9.15 -14.82
CA GLY A 126 12.49 -8.06 -15.46
C GLY A 126 11.65 -6.82 -15.69
N GLU A 127 10.34 -6.91 -15.50
CA GLU A 127 9.41 -5.80 -15.68
C GLU A 127 8.12 -6.04 -14.92
N CYS A 128 7.34 -4.99 -14.77
CA CYS A 128 6.03 -5.06 -14.12
C CYS A 128 5.09 -4.08 -14.80
N SER A 129 4.00 -4.58 -15.35
CA SER A 129 2.99 -3.77 -16.04
C SER A 129 1.61 -4.12 -15.49
N PHE A 130 0.82 -3.12 -15.19
CA PHE A 130 -0.53 -3.32 -14.68
C PHE A 130 -1.39 -2.09 -14.91
N GLU A 131 -2.69 -2.27 -14.80
CA GLU A 131 -3.66 -1.17 -14.89
C GLU A 131 -4.31 -0.96 -13.53
N ALA A 132 -4.50 0.30 -13.16
CA ALA A 132 -5.20 0.69 -11.94
C ALA A 132 -6.53 1.32 -12.31
N GLU A 133 -7.59 0.89 -11.65
CA GLU A 133 -8.91 1.48 -11.83
C GLU A 133 -9.00 2.84 -11.15
N LEU A 134 -9.66 3.76 -11.81
CA LEU A 134 -9.88 5.09 -11.26
C LEU A 134 -11.03 5.14 -10.26
#